data_fba2f098b1d8ed01a29d99b1b0b6b34e
#
_entry.id   fba2f098b1d8ed01a29d99b1b0b6b34e
#
_cell.length_a   1.000
_cell.length_b   1.000
_cell.length_c   1.000
_cell.angle_alpha   90.00
_cell.angle_beta   90.00
_cell.angle_gamma   90.00
#
_symmetry.space_group_name_H-M   'P 1'
#
loop_
_entity.id
_entity.type
_entity.pdbx_description
1 polymer ?
#
loop_
_entity_poly.entity_id
_entity_poly.type
_entity_poly.pdbx_seq_one_letter_code
_entity_poly.pdbx_strand_id
1 'polypeptide(L)'
;MIPLSQKNLVEIRKHSLEDYPNECCGIVIGLAGSVDKDILFRCTNIQNKLHEMDPKTYPRDAKTAYNIDPRELFGIFNQIDSKKLVLKTFYHSLPDHDAYF
;
A
#
# COMPACT_ATOMS: atom_id res chain seq x y z
N MET A 1 9.35 -9.61 -11.21
CA MET A 1 8.90 -8.21 -11.01
C MET A 1 7.56 -7.99 -11.69
N ILE A 2 6.62 -7.40 -10.98
CA ILE A 2 5.32 -7.06 -11.55
C ILE A 2 5.44 -5.71 -12.24
N PRO A 3 5.11 -5.61 -13.55
CA PRO A 3 5.19 -4.33 -14.24
C PRO A 3 4.11 -3.37 -13.76
N LEU A 4 4.51 -2.12 -13.53
CA LEU A 4 3.60 -1.04 -13.17
C LEU A 4 3.74 0.09 -14.19
N SER A 5 2.68 0.87 -14.36
CA SER A 5 2.75 2.03 -15.25
C SER A 5 3.68 3.09 -14.67
N GLN A 6 4.27 3.90 -15.54
CA GLN A 6 5.12 5.01 -15.11
C GLN A 6 4.34 5.97 -14.20
N LYS A 7 3.08 6.22 -14.52
CA LYS A 7 2.21 7.06 -13.70
C LYS A 7 2.10 6.53 -12.28
N ASN A 8 1.88 5.22 -12.13
CA ASN A 8 1.73 4.61 -10.82
C ASN A 8 3.04 4.57 -10.04
N LEU A 9 4.17 4.34 -10.72
CA LEU A 9 5.48 4.40 -10.07
C LEU A 9 5.77 5.78 -9.50
N VAL A 10 5.44 6.83 -10.25
CA VAL A 10 5.59 8.21 -9.78
C VAL A 10 4.70 8.46 -8.55
N GLU A 11 3.47 7.98 -8.58
CA GLU A 11 2.53 8.14 -7.48
C GLU A 11 2.99 7.42 -6.21
N ILE A 12 3.52 6.21 -6.35
CA ILE A 12 4.06 5.45 -5.21
C ILE A 12 5.22 6.21 -4.57
N ARG A 13 6.13 6.75 -5.38
CA ARG A 13 7.26 7.53 -4.87
C ARG A 13 6.78 8.77 -4.12
N LYS A 14 5.83 9.48 -4.70
CA LYS A 14 5.26 10.67 -4.08
C LYS A 14 4.61 10.33 -2.74
N HIS A 15 3.86 9.23 -2.68
CA HIS A 15 3.22 8.74 -1.47
C HIS A 15 4.26 8.44 -0.38
N SER A 16 5.37 7.78 -0.76
CA SER A 16 6.42 7.44 0.21
C SER A 16 7.08 8.68 0.80
N LEU A 17 7.28 9.73 0.00
CA LEU A 17 7.85 10.97 0.48
C LEU A 17 6.89 11.74 1.38
N GLU A 18 5.61 11.72 1.06
CA GLU A 18 4.59 12.41 1.85
C GLU A 18 4.39 11.78 3.23
N ASP A 19 4.50 10.46 3.34
CA ASP A 19 4.28 9.76 4.61
C ASP A 19 5.55 9.62 5.46
N TYR A 20 6.72 9.91 4.88
CA TYR A 20 7.96 9.84 5.64
C TYR A 20 7.85 10.64 6.95
N PRO A 21 8.32 10.15 8.11
CA PRO A 21 9.17 8.97 8.33
C PRO A 21 8.42 7.64 8.52
N ASN A 22 7.12 7.62 8.34
CA ASN A 22 6.33 6.41 8.44
C ASN A 22 6.34 5.67 7.12
N GLU A 23 6.18 4.35 7.16
CA GLU A 23 5.96 3.58 5.95
C GLU A 23 4.61 3.94 5.35
N CYS A 24 4.58 4.21 4.04
CA CYS A 24 3.33 4.28 3.31
C CYS A 24 2.95 2.86 2.84
N CYS A 25 1.69 2.70 2.49
CA CYS A 25 1.24 1.42 1.95
C CYS A 25 0.10 1.64 0.97
N GLY A 26 -0.09 0.69 0.08
CA GLY A 26 -1.16 0.77 -0.90
C GLY A 26 -1.28 -0.49 -1.73
N ILE A 27 -2.20 -0.43 -2.67
CA ILE A 27 -2.56 -1.57 -3.51
C ILE A 27 -2.75 -1.09 -4.94
N VAL A 28 -2.29 -1.90 -5.89
CA VAL A 28 -2.55 -1.68 -7.32
C VAL A 28 -3.37 -2.85 -7.84
N ILE A 29 -4.48 -2.54 -8.50
CA ILE A 29 -5.37 -3.52 -9.13
C ILE A 29 -5.56 -3.15 -10.59
N GLY A 30 -5.94 -4.10 -11.42
CA GLY A 30 -6.17 -3.82 -12.83
C GLY A 30 -6.53 -5.06 -13.62
N LEU A 31 -6.46 -4.95 -14.94
CA LEU A 31 -6.72 -6.06 -15.86
C LEU A 31 -5.48 -6.92 -15.99
N ALA A 32 -5.67 -8.23 -16.03
CA ALA A 32 -4.58 -9.16 -16.26
C ALA A 32 -3.91 -8.85 -17.62
N GLY A 33 -2.57 -8.81 -17.61
CA GLY A 33 -1.80 -8.63 -18.83
C GLY A 33 -1.71 -7.20 -19.37
N SER A 34 -2.26 -6.22 -18.66
CA SER A 34 -2.24 -4.83 -19.11
C SER A 34 -1.96 -3.92 -17.91
N VAL A 35 -1.26 -2.81 -18.14
CA VAL A 35 -1.00 -1.81 -17.10
C VAL A 35 -1.71 -0.49 -17.36
N ASP A 36 -2.34 -0.35 -18.53
CA ASP A 36 -2.87 0.93 -18.99
C ASP A 36 -3.99 1.48 -18.11
N LYS A 37 -4.77 0.61 -17.51
CA LYS A 37 -5.92 0.99 -16.69
C LYS A 37 -5.75 0.53 -15.24
N ASP A 38 -4.52 0.32 -14.81
CA ASP A 38 -4.26 -0.04 -13.43
C ASP A 38 -4.69 1.10 -12.50
N ILE A 39 -5.32 0.73 -11.40
CA ILE A 39 -5.80 1.66 -10.39
C ILE A 39 -4.93 1.50 -9.16
N LEU A 40 -4.38 2.61 -8.69
CA LEU A 40 -3.60 2.65 -7.46
C LEU A 40 -4.45 3.20 -6.33
N PHE A 41 -4.49 2.48 -5.22
CA PHE A 41 -5.14 2.92 -4.00
C PHE A 41 -4.08 3.20 -2.96
N ARG A 42 -3.99 4.46 -2.52
CA ARG A 42 -3.21 4.80 -1.33
C ARG A 42 -4.01 4.32 -0.13
N CYS A 43 -3.37 3.55 0.74
CA CYS A 43 -4.04 3.01 1.91
C CYS A 43 -3.51 3.68 3.17
N THR A 44 -4.31 3.63 4.22
CA THR A 44 -3.94 4.15 5.53
C THR A 44 -3.14 3.09 6.27
N ASN A 45 -1.95 3.48 6.76
CA ASN A 45 -1.16 2.63 7.61
C ASN A 45 -1.62 2.83 9.06
N ILE A 46 -2.25 1.81 9.63
CA ILE A 46 -2.78 1.88 11.01
C ILE A 46 -1.83 1.30 12.04
N GLN A 47 -0.56 1.09 11.66
CA GLN A 47 0.41 0.42 12.55
C GLN A 47 0.62 1.16 13.87
N ASN A 48 0.69 2.50 13.84
CA ASN A 48 0.85 3.27 15.08
C ASN A 48 -0.31 3.05 16.04
N LYS A 49 -1.52 3.01 15.52
CA LYS A 49 -2.71 2.75 16.32
C LYS A 49 -2.67 1.36 16.93
N LEU A 50 -2.29 0.35 16.16
CA LEU A 50 -2.18 -1.02 16.65
C LEU A 50 -1.09 -1.14 17.71
N HIS A 51 0.04 -0.50 17.48
CA HIS A 51 1.15 -0.48 18.43
C HIS A 51 0.76 0.15 19.77
N GLU A 52 0.01 1.24 19.74
CA GLU A 52 -0.47 1.89 20.97
C GLU A 52 -1.48 1.03 21.71
N MET A 53 -2.37 0.34 20.98
CA MET A 53 -3.42 -0.48 21.58
C MET A 53 -2.90 -1.79 22.17
N ASP A 54 -1.91 -2.40 21.51
CA ASP A 54 -1.40 -3.72 21.91
C ASP A 54 0.08 -3.86 21.53
N PRO A 55 1.00 -3.24 22.31
CA PRO A 55 2.42 -3.26 21.96
C PRO A 55 3.07 -4.63 22.04
N LYS A 56 2.45 -5.59 22.72
CA LYS A 56 2.98 -6.96 22.76
C LYS A 56 2.77 -7.67 21.42
N THR A 57 1.57 -7.53 20.86
CA THR A 57 1.25 -8.12 19.55
C THR A 57 1.88 -7.31 18.42
N TYR A 58 1.93 -5.97 18.58
CA TYR A 58 2.45 -5.05 17.55
C TYR A 58 3.62 -4.27 18.14
N PRO A 59 4.80 -4.90 18.24
CA PRO A 59 5.96 -4.24 18.90
C PRO A 59 6.61 -3.13 18.08
N ARG A 60 6.26 -3.02 16.77
CA ARG A 60 6.80 -1.99 15.89
C ARG A 60 5.79 -0.91 15.63
N ASP A 61 6.27 0.33 15.44
CA ASP A 61 5.43 1.43 15.00
C ASP A 61 5.48 1.57 13.47
N ALA A 62 4.84 2.63 12.94
CA ALA A 62 4.72 2.83 11.50
C ALA A 62 6.04 3.18 10.81
N LYS A 63 7.11 3.46 11.54
CA LYS A 63 8.42 3.73 10.93
C LYS A 63 9.08 2.47 10.38
N THR A 64 8.73 1.30 10.91
CA THR A 64 9.35 0.04 10.52
C THR A 64 8.35 -1.05 10.19
N ALA A 65 7.05 -0.74 10.14
CA ALA A 65 6.02 -1.73 9.85
C ALA A 65 4.80 -1.05 9.24
N TYR A 66 3.93 -1.86 8.64
CA TYR A 66 2.68 -1.34 8.13
C TYR A 66 1.56 -2.36 8.29
N ASN A 67 0.36 -1.84 8.41
CA ASN A 67 -0.88 -2.61 8.36
C ASN A 67 -1.91 -1.74 7.64
N ILE A 68 -2.52 -2.28 6.60
CA ILE A 68 -3.56 -1.57 5.86
C ILE A 68 -4.85 -1.63 6.67
N ASP A 69 -5.57 -0.51 6.75
CA ASP A 69 -6.89 -0.48 7.37
C ASP A 69 -7.78 -1.56 6.74
N PRO A 70 -8.32 -2.50 7.53
CA PRO A 70 -9.12 -3.60 7.00
C PRO A 70 -10.37 -3.14 6.22
N ARG A 71 -10.92 -1.98 6.55
CA ARG A 71 -12.08 -1.45 5.84
C ARG A 71 -11.73 -1.04 4.42
N GLU A 72 -10.54 -0.44 4.24
CA GLU A 72 -10.04 -0.08 2.92
C GLU A 72 -9.74 -1.33 2.10
N LEU A 73 -9.09 -2.31 2.73
CA LEU A 73 -8.76 -3.57 2.10
C LEU A 73 -10.01 -4.29 1.60
N PHE A 74 -11.03 -4.38 2.44
CA PHE A 74 -12.31 -5.00 2.10
C PHE A 74 -12.97 -4.31 0.89
N GLY A 75 -12.98 -2.98 0.90
CA GLY A 75 -13.54 -2.20 -0.21
C GLY A 75 -12.82 -2.43 -1.53
N ILE A 76 -11.49 -2.54 -1.48
CA ILE A 76 -10.69 -2.82 -2.68
C ILE A 76 -10.97 -4.22 -3.21
N PHE A 77 -11.04 -5.22 -2.35
CA PHE A 77 -11.36 -6.59 -2.77
C PHE A 77 -12.76 -6.69 -3.38
N ASN A 78 -13.73 -5.92 -2.87
CA ASN A 78 -15.05 -5.85 -3.48
C ASN A 78 -14.98 -5.27 -4.89
N GLN A 79 -14.13 -4.28 -5.14
CA GLN A 79 -13.96 -3.74 -6.49
C GLN A 79 -13.32 -4.75 -7.43
N ILE A 80 -12.36 -5.53 -6.95
CA ILE A 80 -11.74 -6.60 -7.74
C ILE A 80 -12.82 -7.57 -8.21
N ASP A 81 -13.67 -8.04 -7.29
CA ASP A 81 -14.71 -9.00 -7.62
C ASP A 81 -15.77 -8.41 -8.57
N SER A 82 -16.26 -7.22 -8.27
CA SER A 82 -17.37 -6.63 -9.04
C SER A 82 -16.94 -6.20 -10.44
N LYS A 83 -15.70 -5.83 -10.64
CA LYS A 83 -15.18 -5.35 -11.93
C LYS A 83 -14.36 -6.40 -12.66
N LYS A 84 -14.24 -7.59 -12.11
CA LYS A 84 -13.44 -8.69 -12.69
C LYS A 84 -12.00 -8.28 -12.94
N LEU A 85 -11.42 -7.60 -11.96
CA LEU A 85 -10.02 -7.18 -11.98
C LEU A 85 -9.15 -8.18 -11.23
N VAL A 86 -7.84 -7.95 -11.22
CA VAL A 86 -6.90 -8.76 -10.46
C VAL A 86 -6.07 -7.86 -9.56
N LEU A 87 -5.63 -8.43 -8.44
CA LEU A 87 -4.66 -7.78 -7.57
C LEU A 87 -3.30 -7.84 -8.25
N LYS A 88 -2.69 -6.67 -8.48
CA LYS A 88 -1.36 -6.61 -9.11
C LYS A 88 -0.26 -6.68 -8.06
N THR A 89 -0.33 -5.83 -7.06
CA THR A 89 0.69 -5.80 -6.02
C THR A 89 0.22 -5.02 -4.80
N PHE A 90 0.77 -5.36 -3.65
CA PHE A 90 0.85 -4.48 -2.49
C PHE A 90 2.15 -3.71 -2.59
N TYR A 91 2.15 -2.46 -2.09
CA TYR A 91 3.40 -1.71 -1.98
C TYR A 91 3.52 -1.08 -0.59
N HIS A 92 4.75 -0.89 -0.16
CA HIS A 92 5.05 -0.13 1.04
C HIS A 92 6.45 0.45 0.91
N SER A 93 6.71 1.52 1.63
CA SER A 93 8.03 2.14 1.63
C SER A 93 8.90 1.56 2.75
N LEU A 94 10.21 1.81 2.65
CA LEU A 94 11.21 1.44 3.65
C LEU A 94 11.96 2.70 4.02
N PRO A 95 11.42 3.54 4.93
CA PRO A 95 12.00 4.86 5.19
C PRO A 95 13.47 4.85 5.66
N ASP A 96 13.86 3.79 6.36
CA ASP A 96 15.24 3.65 6.84
C ASP A 96 16.22 3.27 5.73
N HIS A 97 15.72 3.04 4.52
CA HIS A 97 16.50 2.64 3.36
C HIS A 97 16.32 3.62 2.20
N ASP A 98 16.32 4.91 2.50
CA ASP A 98 16.20 5.99 1.50
C ASP A 98 14.91 5.96 0.71
N ALA A 99 13.82 5.58 1.35
CA ALA A 99 12.48 5.57 0.78
C ALA A 99 12.32 4.64 -0.44
N TYR A 100 13.04 3.56 -0.47
CA TYR A 100 12.80 2.49 -1.45
C TYR A 100 11.68 1.59 -1.00
N PHE A 101 11.08 0.94 -1.95
CA PHE A 101 9.99 0.00 -1.73
C PHE A 101 10.03 -1.15 -2.70
#